data_dd8952235d163a6d2cfed38dc986639e
#
_entry.id   dd8952235d163a6d2cfed38dc986639e
#
_cell.length_a   1.000
_cell.length_b   1.000
_cell.length_c   1.000
_cell.angle_alpha   90.00
_cell.angle_beta   90.00
_cell.angle_gamma   90.00
#
_symmetry.space_group_name_H-M   'P 1'
#
loop_
_entity.id
_entity.type
_entity.pdbx_description
1 polymer ?
#
loop_
_entity_poly.entity_id
_entity_poly.type
_entity_poly.pdbx_seq_one_letter_code
_entity_poly.pdbx_strand_id
1 'polypeptide(L)'
;MLRLKELRAKFNMTQKDFAERLEMSQQAIAKWEKGIAEPTVKNLRELAKIFGISVDDLLGNSKIIKTTHLCDYGPKKKEDIKIDGFWGNLGIKVKGQKKSRWYPITQGTYENMYMAIQNDSKWIYAETINNKELLINKQNIKKISLVDDACDPVPDDWDLQWDAYDGDCDVAYDCLYDYLCGDTENIPERLLKGIENIIEKEKLSDYDIEKSVCLLGVIDADGQEEYMHPNSWNEIKEMYVWFEELENQNISSIMIDANEGNFFYNQKEVAVIEAPINQLKNNE
;
A
#
# COMPACT_ATOMS: atom_id res chain seq x y z
N MET A 1 6.89 -20.70 11.11
CA MET A 1 8.36 -20.94 11.17
C MET A 1 8.99 -20.17 10.04
N LEU A 2 9.95 -19.32 10.33
CA LEU A 2 10.62 -18.47 9.33
C LEU A 2 11.21 -19.31 8.18
N ARG A 3 10.94 -18.89 6.95
CA ARG A 3 11.34 -19.64 5.74
C ARG A 3 12.70 -19.18 5.18
N LEU A 4 13.52 -18.55 6.02
CA LEU A 4 14.81 -17.97 5.63
C LEU A 4 15.73 -18.93 4.91
N LYS A 5 15.82 -20.15 5.40
CA LYS A 5 16.70 -21.18 4.80
C LYS A 5 16.27 -21.54 3.37
N GLU A 6 14.97 -21.67 3.14
CA GLU A 6 14.40 -21.98 1.81
C GLU A 6 14.59 -20.81 0.85
N LEU A 7 14.31 -19.59 1.32
CA LEU A 7 14.47 -18.37 0.53
C LEU A 7 15.94 -18.16 0.16
N ARG A 8 16.84 -18.23 1.13
CA ARG A 8 18.27 -18.11 0.87
C ARG A 8 18.77 -19.12 -0.17
N ALA A 9 18.34 -20.37 -0.06
CA ALA A 9 18.70 -21.42 -1.02
C ALA A 9 18.15 -21.09 -2.43
N LYS A 10 16.93 -20.55 -2.52
CA LYS A 10 16.30 -20.15 -3.79
C LYS A 10 17.09 -19.04 -4.48
N PHE A 11 17.70 -18.15 -3.71
CA PHE A 11 18.50 -17.02 -4.23
C PHE A 11 20.00 -17.34 -4.34
N ASN A 12 20.39 -18.61 -4.18
CA ASN A 12 21.80 -19.07 -4.21
C ASN A 12 22.74 -18.30 -3.28
N MET A 13 22.22 -17.84 -2.14
CA MET A 13 22.98 -17.08 -1.14
C MET A 13 23.53 -18.02 -0.05
N THR A 14 24.76 -17.76 0.41
CA THR A 14 25.28 -18.39 1.61
C THR A 14 24.80 -17.66 2.87
N GLN A 15 24.85 -18.31 4.04
CA GLN A 15 24.57 -17.63 5.31
C GLN A 15 25.51 -16.43 5.56
N LYS A 16 26.70 -16.45 5.00
CA LYS A 16 27.68 -15.39 5.10
C LYS A 16 27.26 -14.19 4.25
N ASP A 17 26.93 -14.41 2.97
CA ASP A 17 26.44 -13.35 2.07
C ASP A 17 25.22 -12.64 2.65
N PHE A 18 24.36 -13.44 3.28
CA PHE A 18 23.16 -12.95 3.92
C PHE A 18 23.44 -12.10 5.18
N ALA A 19 24.39 -12.56 5.99
CA ALA A 19 24.84 -11.84 7.17
C ALA A 19 25.51 -10.50 6.81
N GLU A 20 26.31 -10.48 5.74
CA GLU A 20 26.99 -9.29 5.23
C GLU A 20 25.96 -8.23 4.78
N ARG A 21 24.91 -8.64 4.05
CA ARG A 21 23.85 -7.71 3.59
C ARG A 21 23.03 -7.09 4.72
N LEU A 22 22.87 -7.81 5.82
CA LEU A 22 22.13 -7.35 6.99
C LEU A 22 23.03 -6.69 8.06
N GLU A 23 24.31 -6.52 7.76
CA GLU A 23 25.34 -6.04 8.71
C GLU A 23 25.33 -6.82 10.04
N MET A 24 25.12 -8.13 9.97
CA MET A 24 24.97 -9.02 11.11
C MET A 24 25.98 -10.15 11.13
N SER A 25 26.07 -10.87 12.25
CA SER A 25 26.89 -12.06 12.31
C SER A 25 26.22 -13.27 11.64
N GLN A 26 27.00 -14.11 10.96
CA GLN A 26 26.52 -15.38 10.41
C GLN A 26 25.85 -16.27 11.47
N GLN A 27 26.30 -16.18 12.73
CA GLN A 27 25.70 -16.93 13.84
C GLN A 27 24.28 -16.46 14.16
N ALA A 28 23.97 -15.19 13.99
CA ALA A 28 22.62 -14.65 14.17
C ALA A 28 21.67 -15.23 13.11
N ILE A 29 22.10 -15.21 11.84
CA ILE A 29 21.33 -15.81 10.73
C ILE A 29 21.08 -17.32 10.99
N ALA A 30 22.12 -18.04 11.42
CA ALA A 30 21.99 -19.47 11.73
C ALA A 30 21.00 -19.75 12.88
N LYS A 31 20.91 -18.84 13.87
CA LYS A 31 19.92 -18.95 14.96
C LYS A 31 18.50 -18.71 14.46
N TRP A 32 18.31 -17.75 13.57
CA TRP A 32 17.02 -17.46 12.95
C TRP A 32 16.54 -18.62 12.07
N GLU A 33 17.42 -19.17 11.23
CA GLU A 33 17.09 -20.35 10.39
C GLU A 33 16.74 -21.60 11.20
N LYS A 34 17.26 -21.70 12.42
CA LYS A 34 16.96 -22.80 13.35
C LYS A 34 15.77 -22.52 14.28
N GLY A 35 15.22 -21.31 14.23
CA GLY A 35 14.14 -20.90 15.14
C GLY A 35 14.59 -20.75 16.61
N ILE A 36 15.89 -20.57 16.87
CA ILE A 36 16.45 -20.38 18.21
C ILE A 36 16.30 -18.92 18.66
N ALA A 37 16.27 -17.99 17.71
CA ALA A 37 16.03 -16.56 17.93
C ALA A 37 15.11 -16.06 16.81
N GLU A 38 14.40 -14.96 17.08
CA GLU A 38 13.55 -14.29 16.12
C GLU A 38 14.21 -12.99 15.67
N PRO A 39 14.12 -12.61 14.38
CA PRO A 39 14.53 -11.29 13.89
C PRO A 39 13.66 -10.20 14.51
N THR A 40 14.21 -9.01 14.65
CA THR A 40 13.41 -7.82 14.97
C THR A 40 12.53 -7.44 13.78
N VAL A 41 11.50 -6.61 14.00
CA VAL A 41 10.63 -6.10 12.93
C VAL A 41 11.46 -5.39 11.85
N LYS A 42 12.45 -4.60 12.26
CA LYS A 42 13.39 -3.95 11.32
C LYS A 42 14.09 -4.98 10.44
N ASN A 43 14.62 -6.05 11.04
CA ASN A 43 15.30 -7.10 10.30
C ASN A 43 14.35 -7.88 9.37
N LEU A 44 13.11 -8.09 9.80
CA LEU A 44 12.08 -8.73 8.94
C LEU A 44 11.79 -7.88 7.70
N ARG A 45 11.70 -6.56 7.84
CA ARG A 45 11.52 -5.64 6.71
C ARG A 45 12.72 -5.68 5.74
N GLU A 46 13.95 -5.63 6.26
CA GLU A 46 15.16 -5.75 5.43
C GLU A 46 15.23 -7.10 4.72
N LEU A 47 14.84 -8.18 5.41
CA LEU A 47 14.75 -9.50 4.81
C LEU A 47 13.70 -9.55 3.69
N ALA A 48 12.55 -8.95 3.91
CA ALA A 48 11.47 -8.84 2.92
C ALA A 48 11.96 -8.08 1.67
N LYS A 49 12.67 -6.94 1.84
CA LYS A 49 13.31 -6.19 0.74
C LYS A 49 14.34 -7.06 -0.02
N ILE A 50 15.26 -7.74 0.69
CA ILE A 50 16.29 -8.58 0.05
C ILE A 50 15.69 -9.68 -0.82
N PHE A 51 14.61 -10.29 -0.35
CA PHE A 51 13.95 -11.38 -1.06
C PHE A 51 12.84 -10.92 -2.02
N GLY A 52 12.41 -9.66 -1.95
CA GLY A 52 11.29 -9.15 -2.72
C GLY A 52 9.98 -9.88 -2.40
N ILE A 53 9.68 -10.09 -1.10
CA ILE A 53 8.49 -10.77 -0.61
C ILE A 53 7.93 -10.05 0.61
N SER A 54 6.67 -10.32 1.00
CA SER A 54 6.10 -9.74 2.21
C SER A 54 6.73 -10.30 3.48
N VAL A 55 6.57 -9.55 4.58
CA VAL A 55 6.90 -10.04 5.91
C VAL A 55 6.04 -11.28 6.27
N ASP A 56 4.79 -11.33 5.84
CA ASP A 56 3.90 -12.48 6.06
C ASP A 56 4.37 -13.74 5.31
N ASP A 57 4.86 -13.59 4.08
CA ASP A 57 5.50 -14.67 3.35
C ASP A 57 6.76 -15.19 4.06
N LEU A 58 7.54 -14.26 4.59
CA LEU A 58 8.74 -14.54 5.36
C LEU A 58 8.41 -15.33 6.64
N LEU A 59 7.31 -14.97 7.30
CA LEU A 59 6.81 -15.64 8.51
C LEU A 59 6.13 -16.98 8.22
N GLY A 60 5.85 -17.29 6.95
CA GLY A 60 5.19 -18.51 6.53
C GLY A 60 3.69 -18.51 6.82
N ASN A 61 3.10 -17.34 7.03
CA ASN A 61 1.67 -17.19 7.27
C ASN A 61 0.86 -17.22 5.96
N SER A 62 1.49 -16.88 4.84
CA SER A 62 0.91 -17.07 3.52
C SER A 62 1.34 -18.42 2.92
N LYS A 63 0.46 -19.07 2.19
CA LYS A 63 0.88 -20.13 1.27
C LYS A 63 1.81 -19.47 0.28
N ILE A 64 3.07 -19.93 0.12
CA ILE A 64 3.91 -19.46 -0.98
C ILE A 64 3.17 -19.78 -2.27
N ILE A 65 2.42 -18.84 -2.73
CA ILE A 65 2.18 -18.71 -4.13
C ILE A 65 3.54 -18.30 -4.68
N LYS A 66 3.93 -18.91 -5.78
CA LYS A 66 5.19 -18.58 -6.46
C LYS A 66 5.10 -17.12 -6.92
N THR A 67 5.14 -16.20 -5.97
CA THR A 67 5.29 -14.77 -6.26
C THR A 67 6.70 -14.58 -6.75
N THR A 68 6.85 -14.88 -7.98
CA THR A 68 8.06 -14.60 -8.72
C THR A 68 8.20 -13.10 -9.00
N HIS A 69 7.28 -12.19 -8.58
CA HIS A 69 7.05 -11.09 -9.50
C HIS A 69 6.61 -9.77 -8.91
N LEU A 70 7.35 -9.26 -7.95
CA LEU A 70 7.32 -7.81 -7.70
C LEU A 70 7.72 -6.99 -8.93
N CYS A 71 8.24 -7.59 -9.98
CA CYS A 71 8.88 -6.88 -11.08
C CYS A 71 8.65 -7.49 -12.45
N ASP A 72 7.65 -8.30 -12.61
CA ASP A 72 7.17 -8.67 -13.93
C ASP A 72 6.03 -7.69 -14.32
N TYR A 73 6.39 -6.44 -14.39
CA TYR A 73 5.57 -5.38 -14.94
C TYR A 73 5.54 -5.47 -16.47
N GLY A 74 5.30 -6.63 -17.00
CA GLY A 74 4.99 -6.82 -18.39
C GLY A 74 3.49 -7.04 -18.54
N PRO A 75 2.89 -6.75 -19.72
CA PRO A 75 1.51 -7.11 -19.99
C PRO A 75 1.40 -8.64 -19.97
N LYS A 76 1.13 -9.21 -18.79
CA LYS A 76 0.78 -10.61 -18.68
C LYS A 76 -0.61 -10.82 -19.20
N LYS A 77 -0.84 -11.96 -19.85
CA LYS A 77 -2.19 -12.37 -20.17
C LYS A 77 -3.02 -12.41 -18.89
N LYS A 78 -4.24 -11.93 -18.91
CA LYS A 78 -5.22 -11.91 -17.80
C LYS A 78 -5.25 -13.22 -16.97
N GLU A 79 -4.82 -14.33 -17.53
CA GLU A 79 -4.81 -15.68 -16.95
C GLU A 79 -3.66 -15.94 -15.96
N ASP A 80 -2.62 -15.09 -15.97
CA ASP A 80 -1.41 -15.27 -15.16
C ASP A 80 -1.36 -14.36 -13.91
N ILE A 81 -2.35 -13.48 -13.76
CA ILE A 81 -2.40 -12.48 -12.68
C ILE A 81 -3.09 -13.11 -11.48
N LYS A 82 -2.32 -13.59 -10.51
CA LYS A 82 -2.82 -13.90 -9.17
C LYS A 82 -1.97 -13.16 -8.15
N ILE A 83 -2.44 -11.99 -7.77
CA ILE A 83 -1.97 -11.29 -6.58
C ILE A 83 -2.45 -12.11 -5.39
N ASP A 84 -1.55 -12.48 -4.47
CA ASP A 84 -1.95 -13.20 -3.27
C ASP A 84 -2.84 -12.29 -2.43
N GLY A 85 -4.08 -12.73 -2.21
CA GLY A 85 -5.08 -11.96 -1.49
C GLY A 85 -5.87 -10.94 -2.33
N PHE A 86 -5.57 -10.74 -3.62
CA PHE A 86 -6.38 -9.89 -4.47
C PHE A 86 -7.79 -10.50 -4.62
N TRP A 87 -8.79 -9.74 -4.22
CA TRP A 87 -10.18 -10.10 -4.38
C TRP A 87 -10.80 -9.44 -5.61
N GLY A 88 -10.48 -8.18 -5.82
CA GLY A 88 -11.07 -7.33 -6.85
C GLY A 88 -10.88 -5.85 -6.52
N ASN A 89 -11.84 -5.03 -6.88
CA ASN A 89 -11.71 -3.58 -6.79
C ASN A 89 -12.81 -2.92 -5.96
N LEU A 90 -12.40 -1.94 -5.16
CA LEU A 90 -13.27 -0.99 -4.47
C LEU A 90 -13.45 0.25 -5.35
N GLY A 91 -14.67 0.49 -5.82
CA GLY A 91 -15.04 1.69 -6.56
C GLY A 91 -15.70 2.73 -5.66
N ILE A 92 -15.18 3.93 -5.62
CA ILE A 92 -15.71 5.05 -4.85
C ILE A 92 -16.14 6.16 -5.81
N LYS A 93 -17.43 6.46 -5.84
CA LYS A 93 -18.00 7.55 -6.62
C LYS A 93 -18.43 8.68 -5.71
N VAL A 94 -17.68 9.77 -5.69
CA VAL A 94 -18.02 10.98 -4.95
C VAL A 94 -19.26 11.64 -5.56
N LYS A 95 -20.05 12.34 -4.76
CA LYS A 95 -21.20 13.12 -5.23
C LYS A 95 -20.72 14.15 -6.26
N GLY A 96 -21.45 14.35 -7.32
CA GLY A 96 -21.06 15.27 -8.38
C GLY A 96 -20.10 14.71 -9.42
N GLN A 97 -19.32 13.68 -9.12
CA GLN A 97 -18.38 13.09 -10.06
C GLN A 97 -19.07 12.14 -11.07
N LYS A 98 -18.54 12.11 -12.28
CA LYS A 98 -19.03 11.25 -13.37
C LYS A 98 -18.47 9.84 -13.26
N LYS A 99 -17.21 9.70 -12.83
CA LYS A 99 -16.48 8.43 -12.74
C LYS A 99 -16.25 8.01 -11.28
N SER A 100 -16.08 6.72 -11.06
CA SER A 100 -15.61 6.15 -9.80
C SER A 100 -14.08 6.13 -9.78
N ARG A 101 -13.49 6.33 -8.61
CA ARG A 101 -12.10 5.97 -8.34
C ARG A 101 -12.04 4.51 -7.96
N TRP A 102 -11.05 3.81 -8.44
CA TRP A 102 -10.93 2.37 -8.25
C TRP A 102 -9.65 2.02 -7.52
N TYR A 103 -9.76 1.14 -6.53
CA TYR A 103 -8.64 0.71 -5.70
C TYR A 103 -8.65 -0.82 -5.62
N PRO A 104 -7.52 -1.48 -5.90
CA PRO A 104 -7.43 -2.93 -5.74
C PRO A 104 -7.45 -3.28 -4.25
N ILE A 105 -8.22 -4.30 -3.89
CA ILE A 105 -8.43 -4.71 -2.50
C ILE A 105 -8.28 -6.21 -2.29
N THR A 106 -7.94 -6.57 -1.05
CA THR A 106 -7.87 -7.97 -0.62
C THR A 106 -9.25 -8.52 -0.26
N GLN A 107 -9.34 -9.84 -0.10
CA GLN A 107 -10.54 -10.51 0.45
C GLN A 107 -10.89 -9.97 1.84
N GLY A 108 -9.90 -9.74 2.71
CA GLY A 108 -10.13 -9.21 4.05
C GLY A 108 -10.69 -7.79 4.00
N THR A 109 -10.16 -6.92 3.14
CA THR A 109 -10.70 -5.57 2.94
C THR A 109 -12.12 -5.62 2.41
N TYR A 110 -12.43 -6.52 1.45
CA TYR A 110 -13.80 -6.72 0.96
C TYR A 110 -14.77 -7.06 2.10
N GLU A 111 -14.43 -8.03 2.95
CA GLU A 111 -15.29 -8.47 4.06
C GLU A 111 -15.52 -7.33 5.07
N ASN A 112 -14.47 -6.61 5.44
CA ASN A 112 -14.56 -5.45 6.33
C ASN A 112 -15.41 -4.34 5.73
N MET A 113 -15.20 -3.99 4.46
CA MET A 113 -15.98 -2.98 3.74
C MET A 113 -17.44 -3.36 3.60
N TYR A 114 -17.73 -4.62 3.29
CA TYR A 114 -19.10 -5.12 3.17
C TYR A 114 -19.90 -4.90 4.46
N MET A 115 -19.26 -5.14 5.62
CA MET A 115 -19.89 -4.91 6.92
C MET A 115 -19.96 -3.40 7.27
N ALA A 116 -18.90 -2.65 7.01
CA ALA A 116 -18.81 -1.23 7.34
C ALA A 116 -19.79 -0.36 6.51
N ILE A 117 -20.03 -0.71 5.25
CA ILE A 117 -21.01 0.00 4.40
C ILE A 117 -22.44 -0.11 4.96
N GLN A 118 -22.77 -1.21 5.60
CA GLN A 118 -24.12 -1.51 6.11
C GLN A 118 -24.37 -0.94 7.50
N ASN A 119 -23.34 -0.56 8.26
CA ASN A 119 -23.49 0.04 9.57
C ASN A 119 -23.83 1.55 9.48
N ASP A 120 -24.18 2.16 10.63
CA ASP A 120 -24.58 3.57 10.71
C ASP A 120 -23.39 4.53 10.81
N SER A 121 -22.14 4.05 10.83
CA SER A 121 -20.96 4.91 10.89
C SER A 121 -20.91 5.88 9.72
N LYS A 122 -20.45 7.11 9.95
CA LYS A 122 -20.29 8.12 8.90
C LYS A 122 -19.02 7.89 8.12
N TRP A 123 -17.98 7.49 8.82
CA TRP A 123 -16.67 7.21 8.26
C TRP A 123 -16.42 5.72 8.18
N ILE A 124 -15.79 5.28 7.14
CA ILE A 124 -15.34 3.89 6.96
C ILE A 124 -13.89 3.88 6.50
N TYR A 125 -13.19 2.84 6.90
CA TYR A 125 -11.77 2.64 6.64
C TYR A 125 -11.56 1.51 5.64
N ALA A 126 -10.57 1.66 4.75
CA ALA A 126 -10.15 0.59 3.86
C ALA A 126 -8.64 0.66 3.58
N GLU A 127 -7.99 -0.50 3.63
CA GLU A 127 -6.65 -0.70 3.08
C GLU A 127 -6.74 -1.19 1.65
N THR A 128 -5.84 -0.71 0.81
CA THR A 128 -5.80 -1.09 -0.60
C THR A 128 -4.46 -1.73 -0.95
N ILE A 129 -4.44 -2.52 -2.00
CA ILE A 129 -3.19 -3.16 -2.46
C ILE A 129 -2.24 -2.14 -3.09
N ASN A 130 -2.75 -1.02 -3.60
CA ASN A 130 -1.96 0.04 -4.22
C ASN A 130 -1.45 1.10 -3.24
N ASN A 131 -1.03 0.67 -2.05
CA ASN A 131 -0.37 1.49 -1.04
C ASN A 131 -1.21 2.65 -0.50
N LYS A 132 -2.55 2.51 -0.45
CA LYS A 132 -3.43 3.55 0.09
C LYS A 132 -4.23 3.03 1.29
N GLU A 133 -4.17 3.75 2.39
CA GLU A 133 -5.17 3.70 3.44
C GLU A 133 -6.20 4.79 3.19
N LEU A 134 -7.46 4.43 3.24
CA LEU A 134 -8.58 5.32 2.92
C LEU A 134 -9.45 5.54 4.14
N LEU A 135 -9.73 6.82 4.46
CA LEU A 135 -10.86 7.22 5.29
C LEU A 135 -11.95 7.80 4.40
N ILE A 136 -13.10 7.16 4.36
CA ILE A 136 -14.19 7.45 3.43
C ILE A 136 -15.40 7.98 4.20
N ASN A 137 -15.78 9.23 3.94
CA ASN A 137 -16.99 9.83 4.49
C ASN A 137 -18.21 9.42 3.64
N LYS A 138 -18.98 8.43 4.13
CA LYS A 138 -20.18 7.93 3.42
C LYS A 138 -21.18 9.02 3.02
N GLN A 139 -21.24 10.12 3.77
CA GLN A 139 -22.18 11.20 3.49
C GLN A 139 -21.90 11.91 2.16
N ASN A 140 -20.64 11.90 1.69
CA ASN A 140 -20.22 12.53 0.44
C ASN A 140 -20.07 11.53 -0.72
N ILE A 141 -20.30 10.25 -0.45
CA ILE A 141 -20.21 9.22 -1.48
C ILE A 141 -21.58 9.00 -2.12
N LYS A 142 -21.61 8.96 -3.43
CA LYS A 142 -22.79 8.63 -4.21
C LYS A 142 -22.98 7.13 -4.39
N LYS A 143 -21.86 6.39 -4.56
CA LYS A 143 -21.86 4.96 -4.81
C LYS A 143 -20.55 4.35 -4.32
N ILE A 144 -20.64 3.25 -3.61
CA ILE A 144 -19.53 2.34 -3.35
C ILE A 144 -19.79 1.06 -4.13
N SER A 145 -18.80 0.58 -4.84
CA SER A 145 -18.85 -0.65 -5.62
C SER A 145 -17.78 -1.60 -5.14
N LEU A 146 -18.13 -2.81 -4.86
CA LEU A 146 -17.22 -3.91 -4.59
C LEU A 146 -17.34 -4.86 -5.77
N VAL A 147 -16.32 -4.91 -6.62
CA VAL A 147 -16.34 -5.63 -7.89
C VAL A 147 -15.21 -6.66 -7.88
N ASP A 148 -15.60 -7.90 -7.99
CA ASP A 148 -14.68 -9.02 -7.99
C ASP A 148 -13.89 -9.08 -9.31
N ASP A 149 -12.72 -9.73 -9.32
CA ASP A 149 -11.78 -9.79 -10.43
C ASP A 149 -12.34 -10.49 -11.69
N ALA A 150 -13.39 -11.30 -11.51
CA ALA A 150 -14.07 -11.97 -12.63
C ALA A 150 -14.97 -11.04 -13.44
N CYS A 151 -15.26 -9.83 -12.94
CA CYS A 151 -16.12 -8.87 -13.63
C CYS A 151 -15.33 -8.01 -14.61
N ASP A 152 -15.82 -7.88 -15.83
CA ASP A 152 -15.28 -6.90 -16.77
C ASP A 152 -15.68 -5.47 -16.33
N PRO A 153 -14.72 -4.51 -16.37
CA PRO A 153 -15.00 -3.14 -16.02
C PRO A 153 -16.04 -2.51 -16.95
N VAL A 154 -16.92 -1.69 -16.39
CA VAL A 154 -17.84 -0.88 -17.19
C VAL A 154 -17.05 0.27 -17.84
N PRO A 155 -16.93 0.35 -19.18
CA PRO A 155 -16.01 1.24 -19.84
C PRO A 155 -16.09 2.73 -19.44
N ASP A 156 -17.30 3.23 -19.18
CA ASP A 156 -17.54 4.64 -18.87
C ASP A 156 -17.35 5.00 -17.39
N ASP A 157 -17.21 4.01 -16.50
CA ASP A 157 -17.09 4.20 -15.05
C ASP A 157 -15.77 3.64 -14.51
N TRP A 158 -14.87 3.18 -15.36
CA TRP A 158 -13.62 2.58 -15.01
C TRP A 158 -12.45 3.55 -15.27
N ASP A 159 -11.86 4.06 -14.21
CA ASP A 159 -10.60 4.78 -14.25
C ASP A 159 -9.55 3.89 -13.60
N LEU A 160 -9.04 2.92 -14.36
CA LEU A 160 -7.89 2.13 -13.94
C LEU A 160 -6.69 3.06 -13.88
N GLN A 161 -6.28 3.35 -12.68
CA GLN A 161 -4.98 3.92 -12.47
C GLN A 161 -3.94 2.84 -12.77
N TRP A 162 -2.73 3.26 -13.14
CA TRP A 162 -1.58 2.42 -13.48
C TRP A 162 -1.19 1.40 -12.39
N ASP A 163 -1.78 1.50 -11.24
CA ASP A 163 -1.48 0.84 -9.97
C ASP A 163 -2.13 -0.53 -9.82
N ALA A 164 -2.67 -1.13 -10.84
CA ALA A 164 -3.07 -2.53 -10.81
C ALA A 164 -1.84 -3.43 -10.86
N TYR A 165 -1.16 -3.56 -9.72
CA TYR A 165 0.06 -4.34 -9.60
C TYR A 165 -0.17 -5.79 -9.30
N ASP A 166 0.68 -6.59 -9.90
CA ASP A 166 0.91 -7.98 -9.56
C ASP A 166 1.94 -8.10 -8.45
N GLY A 167 1.58 -8.49 -7.26
CA GLY A 167 2.54 -8.92 -6.26
C GLY A 167 2.41 -8.26 -4.89
N ASP A 168 3.42 -8.46 -4.08
CA ASP A 168 3.51 -7.88 -2.75
C ASP A 168 3.84 -6.41 -2.81
N CYS A 169 2.80 -5.62 -2.70
CA CYS A 169 2.87 -4.21 -2.94
C CYS A 169 3.66 -3.45 -1.86
N ASP A 170 3.68 -3.93 -0.63
CA ASP A 170 4.34 -3.22 0.48
C ASP A 170 5.84 -3.00 0.18
N VAL A 171 6.54 -4.06 -0.22
CA VAL A 171 7.98 -3.98 -0.54
C VAL A 171 8.24 -3.16 -1.80
N ALA A 172 7.34 -3.25 -2.80
CA ALA A 172 7.48 -2.48 -4.04
C ALA A 172 7.35 -0.98 -3.79
N TYR A 173 6.40 -0.57 -2.96
CA TYR A 173 6.21 0.85 -2.63
C TYR A 173 7.30 1.41 -1.73
N ASP A 174 7.86 0.61 -0.81
CA ASP A 174 9.06 1.01 -0.07
C ASP A 174 10.25 1.23 -1.01
N CYS A 175 10.48 0.31 -1.97
CA CYS A 175 11.53 0.47 -2.96
C CYS A 175 11.26 1.63 -3.93
N LEU A 176 10.01 1.91 -4.27
CA LEU A 176 9.63 3.06 -5.09
C LEU A 176 9.89 4.38 -4.36
N TYR A 177 9.68 4.42 -3.06
CA TYR A 177 10.03 5.56 -2.22
C TYR A 177 11.56 5.75 -2.15
N ASP A 178 12.32 4.67 -1.91
CA ASP A 178 13.79 4.70 -1.91
C ASP A 178 14.33 5.19 -3.27
N TYR A 179 13.71 4.74 -4.39
CA TYR A 179 14.05 5.19 -5.74
C TYR A 179 13.82 6.69 -5.92
N LEU A 180 12.68 7.21 -5.49
CA LEU A 180 12.34 8.63 -5.54
C LEU A 180 13.34 9.47 -4.73
N CYS A 181 13.79 8.97 -3.57
CA CYS A 181 14.79 9.62 -2.73
C CYS A 181 16.22 9.52 -3.29
N GLY A 182 16.45 8.76 -4.36
CA GLY A 182 17.77 8.52 -4.96
C GLY A 182 18.60 7.47 -4.23
N ASP A 183 18.03 6.76 -3.25
CA ASP A 183 18.70 5.68 -2.49
C ASP A 183 18.54 4.32 -3.20
N THR A 184 19.12 4.23 -4.40
CA THR A 184 18.97 3.05 -5.26
C THR A 184 19.92 1.90 -4.90
N GLU A 185 20.96 2.15 -4.09
CA GLU A 185 21.97 1.14 -3.75
C GLU A 185 21.40 -0.04 -2.94
N ASN A 186 20.35 0.21 -2.18
CA ASN A 186 19.68 -0.79 -1.35
C ASN A 186 18.54 -1.51 -2.04
N ILE A 187 18.12 -1.05 -3.23
CA ILE A 187 17.05 -1.68 -4.01
C ILE A 187 17.59 -2.92 -4.72
N PRO A 188 16.98 -4.10 -4.54
CA PRO A 188 17.36 -5.28 -5.32
C PRO A 188 17.29 -5.01 -6.82
N GLU A 189 18.34 -5.42 -7.57
CA GLU A 189 18.46 -5.15 -9.03
C GLU A 189 17.19 -5.47 -9.82
N ARG A 190 16.50 -6.53 -9.43
CA ARG A 190 15.27 -6.95 -10.07
C ARG A 190 14.12 -5.95 -9.82
N LEU A 191 13.98 -5.42 -8.59
CA LEU A 191 12.99 -4.41 -8.23
C LEU A 191 13.30 -3.09 -8.92
N LEU A 192 14.56 -2.69 -8.93
CA LEU A 192 15.01 -1.48 -9.61
C LEU A 192 14.63 -1.49 -11.10
N LYS A 193 14.95 -2.59 -11.80
CA LYS A 193 14.54 -2.74 -13.22
C LYS A 193 13.03 -2.70 -13.42
N GLY A 194 12.27 -3.25 -12.48
CA GLY A 194 10.81 -3.21 -12.52
C GLY A 194 10.28 -1.80 -12.39
N ILE A 195 10.80 -1.04 -11.41
CA ILE A 195 10.46 0.36 -11.19
C ILE A 195 10.77 1.19 -12.44
N GLU A 196 11.98 1.08 -12.98
CA GLU A 196 12.40 1.80 -14.19
C GLU A 196 11.47 1.47 -15.38
N ASN A 197 11.15 0.21 -15.58
CA ASN A 197 10.26 -0.22 -16.67
C ASN A 197 8.84 0.36 -16.52
N ILE A 198 8.30 0.43 -15.30
CA ILE A 198 6.97 1.02 -15.08
C ILE A 198 6.99 2.52 -15.33
N ILE A 199 7.97 3.22 -14.78
CA ILE A 199 8.11 4.66 -14.99
C ILE A 199 8.16 4.98 -16.48
N GLU A 200 8.95 4.22 -17.25
CA GLU A 200 9.07 4.40 -18.71
C GLU A 200 7.76 4.07 -19.43
N LYS A 201 7.16 2.93 -19.11
CA LYS A 201 5.96 2.41 -19.78
C LYS A 201 4.75 3.31 -19.55
N GLU A 202 4.51 3.69 -18.32
CA GLU A 202 3.34 4.50 -17.92
C GLU A 202 3.65 6.00 -17.98
N LYS A 203 4.91 6.38 -18.27
CA LYS A 203 5.39 7.78 -18.35
C LYS A 203 5.12 8.56 -17.06
N LEU A 204 5.40 7.92 -15.93
CA LEU A 204 5.17 8.52 -14.63
C LEU A 204 6.12 9.70 -14.41
N SER A 205 5.57 10.80 -13.92
CA SER A 205 6.35 11.90 -13.39
C SER A 205 6.75 11.64 -11.93
N ASP A 206 7.75 12.37 -11.43
CA ASP A 206 8.11 12.32 -10.01
C ASP A 206 6.89 12.61 -9.11
N TYR A 207 6.03 13.54 -9.53
CA TYR A 207 4.80 13.84 -8.80
C TYR A 207 3.80 12.67 -8.77
N ASP A 208 3.71 11.85 -9.82
CA ASP A 208 2.86 10.66 -9.82
C ASP A 208 3.41 9.62 -8.82
N ILE A 209 4.74 9.50 -8.74
CA ILE A 209 5.42 8.65 -7.77
C ILE A 209 5.19 9.17 -6.36
N GLU A 210 5.40 10.48 -6.13
CA GLU A 210 5.15 11.13 -4.84
C GLU A 210 3.73 10.88 -4.32
N LYS A 211 2.72 11.04 -5.18
CA LYS A 211 1.33 10.71 -4.84
C LYS A 211 1.16 9.28 -4.34
N SER A 212 1.92 8.36 -4.88
CA SER A 212 1.80 6.94 -4.53
C SER A 212 2.46 6.60 -3.22
N VAL A 213 3.56 7.28 -2.85
CA VAL A 213 4.43 6.83 -1.76
C VAL A 213 4.68 7.85 -0.65
N CYS A 214 4.41 9.14 -0.84
CA CYS A 214 4.73 10.16 0.17
C CYS A 214 3.77 11.35 0.28
N LEU A 215 2.70 11.43 -0.51
CA LEU A 215 1.72 12.50 -0.36
C LEU A 215 0.44 12.03 0.31
N LEU A 216 -0.06 12.84 1.24
CA LEU A 216 -1.41 12.72 1.77
C LEU A 216 -2.38 13.36 0.79
N GLY A 217 -3.40 12.64 0.37
CA GLY A 217 -4.45 13.13 -0.51
C GLY A 217 -5.73 13.44 0.26
N VAL A 218 -6.34 14.58 -0.05
CA VAL A 218 -7.68 14.94 0.40
C VAL A 218 -8.56 15.16 -0.81
N ILE A 219 -9.67 14.46 -0.86
CA ILE A 219 -10.68 14.55 -1.91
C ILE A 219 -11.94 15.14 -1.28
N ASP A 220 -12.39 16.27 -1.79
CA ASP A 220 -13.56 16.94 -1.28
C ASP A 220 -14.89 16.36 -1.83
N ALA A 221 -16.01 16.89 -1.34
CA ALA A 221 -17.35 16.47 -1.73
C ALA A 221 -17.69 16.74 -3.21
N ASP A 222 -16.95 17.66 -3.86
CA ASP A 222 -17.04 17.94 -5.28
C ASP A 222 -16.08 17.10 -6.13
N GLY A 223 -15.23 16.31 -5.45
CA GLY A 223 -14.23 15.43 -6.07
C GLY A 223 -12.97 16.15 -6.52
N GLN A 224 -12.73 17.37 -6.01
CA GLN A 224 -11.43 18.02 -6.18
C GLN A 224 -10.39 17.32 -5.32
N GLU A 225 -9.17 17.24 -5.81
CA GLU A 225 -8.07 16.54 -5.17
C GLU A 225 -6.99 17.55 -4.78
N GLU A 226 -6.54 17.45 -3.56
CA GLU A 226 -5.39 18.16 -3.04
C GLU A 226 -4.41 17.16 -2.43
N TYR A 227 -3.13 17.28 -2.78
CA TYR A 227 -2.07 16.42 -2.27
C TYR A 227 -1.00 17.25 -1.60
N MET A 228 -0.52 16.81 -0.44
CA MET A 228 0.43 17.56 0.38
C MET A 228 1.40 16.64 1.13
N HIS A 229 2.55 17.19 1.50
CA HIS A 229 3.50 16.55 2.41
C HIS A 229 3.15 16.90 3.85
N PRO A 230 2.64 15.99 4.68
CA PRO A 230 2.42 16.27 6.10
C PRO A 230 3.76 16.42 6.82
N ASN A 231 3.82 17.34 7.80
CA ASN A 231 5.00 17.53 8.64
C ASN A 231 5.24 16.33 9.58
N SER A 232 4.20 15.60 9.92
CA SER A 232 4.25 14.44 10.81
C SER A 232 3.33 13.33 10.34
N TRP A 233 3.90 12.22 9.90
CA TRP A 233 3.13 11.02 9.59
C TRP A 233 2.56 10.35 10.85
N ASN A 234 3.16 10.57 12.03
CA ASN A 234 2.60 10.07 13.29
C ASN A 234 1.25 10.71 13.62
N GLU A 235 1.09 12.03 13.37
CA GLU A 235 -0.20 12.71 13.56
C GLU A 235 -1.26 12.20 12.57
N ILE A 236 -0.85 11.95 11.32
CA ILE A 236 -1.74 11.34 10.33
C ILE A 236 -2.13 9.92 10.76
N LYS A 237 -1.17 9.11 11.24
CA LYS A 237 -1.43 7.77 11.77
C LYS A 237 -2.43 7.80 12.93
N GLU A 238 -2.25 8.72 13.87
CA GLU A 238 -3.20 8.90 14.98
C GLU A 238 -4.61 9.21 14.47
N MET A 239 -4.75 10.06 13.46
CA MET A 239 -6.04 10.35 12.83
C MET A 239 -6.70 9.09 12.27
N TYR A 240 -5.92 8.20 11.63
CA TYR A 240 -6.43 6.92 11.11
C TYR A 240 -6.79 5.92 12.20
N VAL A 241 -6.06 5.88 13.31
CA VAL A 241 -6.37 5.01 14.46
C VAL A 241 -7.64 5.46 15.18
N TRP A 242 -7.84 6.78 15.29
CA TRP A 242 -8.96 7.36 16.02
C TRP A 242 -10.07 7.92 15.14
N PHE A 243 -10.18 7.45 13.89
CA PHE A 243 -11.17 7.99 12.97
C PHE A 243 -12.62 7.83 13.47
N GLU A 244 -12.93 6.83 14.28
CA GLU A 244 -14.24 6.66 14.92
C GLU A 244 -14.57 7.82 15.89
N GLU A 245 -13.55 8.47 16.46
CA GLU A 245 -13.74 9.65 17.29
C GLU A 245 -14.15 10.88 16.48
N LEU A 246 -13.83 10.94 15.19
CA LEU A 246 -14.34 11.97 14.27
C LEU A 246 -15.87 11.98 14.22
N GLU A 247 -16.50 10.86 14.50
CA GLU A 247 -17.96 10.75 14.55
C GLU A 247 -18.54 11.24 15.90
N ASN A 248 -17.82 10.95 17.00
CA ASN A 248 -18.30 11.15 18.35
C ASN A 248 -18.01 12.56 18.91
N GLN A 249 -16.99 13.22 18.37
CA GLN A 249 -16.69 14.59 18.72
C GLN A 249 -17.38 15.52 17.72
N ASN A 250 -17.92 16.64 18.24
CA ASN A 250 -18.42 17.75 17.40
C ASN A 250 -17.25 18.49 16.72
N ILE A 251 -16.31 17.73 16.13
CA ILE A 251 -15.19 18.26 15.38
C ILE A 251 -15.75 18.80 14.09
N SER A 252 -15.64 20.12 13.87
CA SER A 252 -16.13 20.76 12.65
C SER A 252 -15.09 20.74 11.52
N SER A 253 -13.82 20.57 11.85
CA SER A 253 -12.70 20.64 10.89
C SER A 253 -11.64 19.58 11.17
N ILE A 254 -11.08 19.03 10.10
CA ILE A 254 -9.88 18.20 10.11
C ILE A 254 -8.70 19.13 9.84
N MET A 255 -7.73 19.14 10.72
CA MET A 255 -6.50 19.90 10.55
C MET A 255 -5.40 18.98 10.03
N ILE A 256 -4.68 19.44 9.02
CA ILE A 256 -3.47 18.79 8.50
C ILE A 256 -2.34 19.81 8.55
N ASP A 257 -1.31 19.50 9.33
CA ASP A 257 -0.06 20.26 9.35
C ASP A 257 0.85 19.73 8.24
N ALA A 258 1.16 20.58 7.25
CA ALA A 258 1.96 20.22 6.09
C ALA A 258 3.06 21.27 5.82
N ASN A 259 4.02 20.91 4.97
CA ASN A 259 5.18 21.77 4.66
C ASN A 259 4.81 23.19 4.24
N GLU A 260 3.65 23.35 3.59
CA GLU A 260 3.19 24.65 3.09
C GLU A 260 2.35 25.43 4.11
N GLY A 261 1.99 24.82 5.25
CA GLY A 261 1.20 25.43 6.32
C GLY A 261 0.13 24.52 6.91
N ASN A 262 -0.72 25.10 7.76
CA ASN A 262 -1.83 24.37 8.38
C ASN A 262 -3.09 24.48 7.53
N PHE A 263 -3.61 23.34 7.12
CA PHE A 263 -4.83 23.23 6.32
C PHE A 263 -6.00 22.77 7.20
N PHE A 264 -7.12 23.46 7.10
CA PHE A 264 -8.32 23.16 7.87
C PHE A 264 -9.46 22.80 6.93
N TYR A 265 -9.82 21.54 6.87
CA TYR A 265 -10.91 21.04 6.05
C TYR A 265 -12.20 20.96 6.86
N ASN A 266 -13.29 21.52 6.33
CA ASN A 266 -14.61 21.25 6.89
C ASN A 266 -14.91 19.75 6.75
N GLN A 267 -15.06 19.05 7.88
CA GLN A 267 -15.29 17.61 7.91
C GLN A 267 -16.47 17.18 7.00
N LYS A 268 -17.49 18.03 6.87
CA LYS A 268 -18.67 17.73 6.04
C LYS A 268 -18.38 17.78 4.54
N GLU A 269 -17.34 18.50 4.15
CA GLU A 269 -16.96 18.66 2.74
C GLU A 269 -15.85 17.70 2.31
N VAL A 270 -15.29 16.91 3.22
CA VAL A 270 -14.31 15.88 2.88
C VAL A 270 -15.05 14.59 2.48
N ALA A 271 -14.70 14.05 1.32
CA ALA A 271 -15.22 12.77 0.84
C ALA A 271 -14.27 11.60 1.13
N VAL A 272 -12.97 11.78 0.86
CA VAL A 272 -11.96 10.73 1.10
C VAL A 272 -10.66 11.40 1.55
N ILE A 273 -10.00 10.78 2.51
CA ILE A 273 -8.59 11.04 2.83
C ILE A 273 -7.84 9.77 2.47
N GLU A 274 -6.75 9.91 1.72
CA GLU A 274 -5.91 8.79 1.31
C GLU A 274 -4.45 9.02 1.71
N ALA A 275 -3.90 8.09 2.48
CA ALA A 275 -2.51 8.12 2.94
C ALA A 275 -1.73 6.93 2.40
N PRO A 276 -0.46 7.10 2.02
CA PRO A 276 0.39 5.98 1.64
C PRO A 276 0.66 5.06 2.84
N ILE A 277 0.39 3.76 2.69
CA ILE A 277 0.56 2.74 3.73
C ILE A 277 2.02 2.66 4.20
N ASN A 278 2.97 2.75 3.28
CA ASN A 278 4.40 2.72 3.60
C ASN A 278 4.81 3.84 4.57
N GLN A 279 4.20 5.01 4.49
CA GLN A 279 4.48 6.12 5.42
C GLN A 279 3.85 5.91 6.80
N LEU A 280 2.67 5.31 6.84
CA LEU A 280 1.98 5.03 8.10
C LEU A 280 2.64 3.87 8.87
N LYS A 281 3.25 2.91 8.17
CA LYS A 281 3.95 1.75 8.76
C LYS A 281 5.40 2.03 9.16
N ASN A 282 6.11 2.92 8.48
CA ASN A 282 7.56 3.13 8.66
C ASN A 282 7.95 4.03 9.84
N ASN A 283 7.00 4.63 10.54
CA ASN A 283 7.25 5.53 11.67
C ASN A 283 7.09 4.86 13.06
N GLU A 284 7.40 3.55 13.16
CA GLU A 284 7.47 2.81 14.42
C GLU A 284 8.92 2.65 14.92
#